data_eb789eda99827240632e569e2002eec2
#
_entry.id   eb789eda99827240632e569e2002eec2
#
_cell.length_a   1.000
_cell.length_b   1.000
_cell.length_c   1.000
_cell.angle_alpha   90.00
_cell.angle_beta   90.00
_cell.angle_gamma   90.00
#
_symmetry.space_group_name_H-M   'P 1'
#
loop_
_entity.id
_entity.type
_entity.pdbx_description
1 polymer ?
#
loop_
_entity_poly.entity_id
_entity_poly.type
_entity_poly.pdbx_seq_one_letter_code
_entity_poly.pdbx_strand_id
1 'polypeptide(L)'
;ELLEQGKEEEAAKLASEAEAADGVQVEEQDTSSIDEKRKALPKEAKYLYKYLSVNPAGGQIVNILQTIKMDSNRTKNLVVLGLHGFGLANIGEDFARTYLDLGWCKNAAKAKISAKGINSASKDKLTGAMNKLKGGCLIIENAGLVRPDKFKEIIELCAPEKSDVKIILTGEKVALSNMLADNMSQARHFNNRVYFDQIQEANMVDIAKGYMSEKGYKPESGMSGTIKNLLMSMETGNIDRLLKAVDDGIARAEARDPLSKKLLKADIQ
;
A
#
# COMPACT_ATOMS: atom_id res chain seq x y z
N GLU A 1 44.16 -22.97 -12.31
CA GLU A 1 43.44 -22.41 -13.49
C GLU A 1 42.17 -23.23 -13.85
N LEU A 2 42.23 -24.57 -14.02
CA LEU A 2 41.05 -25.41 -14.34
C LEU A 2 40.04 -25.50 -13.18
N LEU A 3 40.47 -25.37 -11.94
CA LEU A 3 39.60 -25.37 -10.74
C LEU A 3 38.94 -24.02 -10.47
N GLU A 4 39.48 -22.92 -10.97
CA GLU A 4 38.87 -21.57 -10.89
C GLU A 4 37.85 -21.37 -11.99
N GLN A 5 38.12 -21.86 -13.21
CA GLN A 5 37.15 -21.83 -14.31
C GLN A 5 35.86 -22.61 -14.01
N GLY A 6 35.97 -23.78 -13.36
CA GLY A 6 34.82 -24.59 -12.94
C GLY A 6 33.97 -23.92 -11.87
N LYS A 7 34.56 -23.10 -10.99
CA LYS A 7 33.82 -22.33 -9.97
C LYS A 7 33.14 -21.10 -10.55
N GLU A 8 33.73 -20.46 -11.54
CA GLU A 8 33.10 -19.33 -12.25
C GLU A 8 31.92 -19.77 -13.12
N GLU A 9 32.02 -20.92 -13.79
CA GLU A 9 30.90 -21.52 -14.55
C GLU A 9 29.76 -21.96 -13.63
N GLU A 10 30.05 -22.54 -12.47
CA GLU A 10 29.06 -22.97 -11.50
C GLU A 10 28.39 -21.75 -10.82
N ALA A 11 29.14 -20.69 -10.53
CA ALA A 11 28.60 -19.43 -10.03
C ALA A 11 27.74 -18.69 -11.06
N ALA A 12 28.13 -18.68 -12.34
CA ALA A 12 27.38 -18.14 -13.44
C ALA A 12 26.04 -18.89 -13.67
N LYS A 13 26.11 -20.23 -13.53
CA LYS A 13 24.92 -21.09 -13.65
C LYS A 13 23.96 -20.90 -12.48
N LEU A 14 24.45 -20.79 -11.26
CA LEU A 14 23.68 -20.49 -10.07
C LEU A 14 23.07 -19.06 -10.14
N ALA A 15 23.79 -18.09 -10.70
CA ALA A 15 23.26 -16.75 -10.93
C ALA A 15 22.14 -16.75 -11.99
N SER A 16 22.32 -17.51 -13.09
CA SER A 16 21.27 -17.64 -14.13
C SER A 16 20.05 -18.44 -13.66
N GLU A 17 20.24 -19.43 -12.79
CA GLU A 17 19.14 -20.17 -12.15
C GLU A 17 18.44 -19.32 -11.06
N ALA A 18 19.14 -18.41 -10.40
CA ALA A 18 18.54 -17.45 -9.47
C ALA A 18 17.75 -16.35 -10.21
N GLU A 19 18.23 -15.90 -11.38
CA GLU A 19 17.46 -15.00 -12.26
C GLU A 19 16.25 -15.70 -12.90
N ALA A 20 16.32 -17.00 -13.17
CA ALA A 20 15.20 -17.79 -13.66
C ALA A 20 14.20 -18.19 -12.55
N ALA A 21 14.64 -18.20 -11.28
CA ALA A 21 13.79 -18.44 -10.10
C ALA A 21 13.10 -17.16 -9.60
N ASP A 22 13.58 -15.99 -9.99
CA ASP A 22 12.82 -14.75 -9.91
C ASP A 22 11.82 -14.79 -11.09
N GLY A 23 10.76 -15.58 -10.88
CA GLY A 23 9.77 -15.89 -11.89
C GLY A 23 9.40 -14.61 -12.62
N VAL A 24 9.67 -14.58 -13.92
CA VAL A 24 9.01 -13.70 -14.86
C VAL A 24 7.51 -13.91 -14.61
N GLN A 25 6.93 -13.13 -13.69
CA GLN A 25 5.52 -12.93 -13.67
C GLN A 25 5.24 -12.23 -14.99
N VAL A 26 4.82 -13.02 -15.99
CA VAL A 26 4.13 -12.47 -17.15
C VAL A 26 3.02 -11.66 -16.54
N GLU A 27 3.18 -10.34 -16.52
CA GLU A 27 2.13 -9.41 -16.14
C GLU A 27 1.02 -9.65 -17.17
N GLU A 28 0.08 -10.54 -16.84
CA GLU A 28 -1.19 -10.60 -17.55
C GLU A 28 -1.74 -9.19 -17.45
N GLN A 29 -1.79 -8.49 -18.58
CA GLN A 29 -2.40 -7.17 -18.65
C GLN A 29 -3.84 -7.34 -18.19
N ASP A 30 -4.12 -6.85 -16.99
CA ASP A 30 -5.47 -6.82 -16.44
C ASP A 30 -6.34 -5.91 -17.31
N THR A 31 -7.11 -6.53 -18.20
CA THR A 31 -8.01 -5.88 -19.15
C THR A 31 -9.38 -5.60 -18.54
N SER A 32 -9.63 -5.99 -17.28
CA SER A 32 -10.91 -5.75 -16.63
C SER A 32 -11.17 -4.26 -16.43
N SER A 33 -12.39 -3.84 -16.67
CA SER A 33 -12.81 -2.45 -16.47
C SER A 33 -12.82 -2.08 -14.98
N ILE A 34 -12.73 -0.79 -14.67
CA ILE A 34 -12.81 -0.28 -13.28
C ILE A 34 -14.13 -0.72 -12.63
N ASP A 35 -15.23 -0.73 -13.38
CA ASP A 35 -16.55 -1.14 -12.89
C ASP A 35 -16.59 -2.64 -12.56
N GLU A 36 -15.95 -3.49 -13.35
CA GLU A 36 -15.82 -4.93 -13.06
C GLU A 36 -14.99 -5.17 -11.81
N LYS A 37 -13.82 -4.51 -11.69
CA LYS A 37 -12.98 -4.54 -10.50
C LYS A 37 -13.76 -4.09 -9.25
N ARG A 38 -14.54 -3.02 -9.36
CA ARG A 38 -15.36 -2.50 -8.26
C ARG A 38 -16.46 -3.49 -7.84
N LYS A 39 -17.13 -4.13 -8.80
CA LYS A 39 -18.15 -5.16 -8.52
C LYS A 39 -17.57 -6.41 -7.87
N ALA A 40 -16.32 -6.73 -8.17
CA ALA A 40 -15.61 -7.88 -7.60
C ALA A 40 -15.20 -7.66 -6.13
N LEU A 41 -15.19 -6.40 -5.65
CA LEU A 41 -14.81 -6.05 -4.30
C LEU A 41 -16.02 -5.92 -3.37
N PRO A 42 -15.88 -6.30 -2.08
CA PRO A 42 -16.90 -6.05 -1.07
C PRO A 42 -17.05 -4.53 -0.79
N LYS A 43 -18.23 -4.13 -0.30
CA LYS A 43 -18.52 -2.70 0.00
C LYS A 43 -17.58 -2.12 1.06
N GLU A 44 -17.09 -2.95 1.95
CA GLU A 44 -16.13 -2.63 2.99
C GLU A 44 -14.77 -2.19 2.43
N ALA A 45 -14.45 -2.56 1.18
CA ALA A 45 -13.22 -2.15 0.49
C ALA A 45 -13.33 -0.77 -0.18
N LYS A 46 -14.33 0.05 0.16
CA LYS A 46 -14.58 1.38 -0.45
C LYS A 46 -13.37 2.31 -0.46
N TYR A 47 -12.49 2.22 0.53
CA TYR A 47 -11.26 3.02 0.62
C TYR A 47 -10.26 2.72 -0.49
N LEU A 48 -10.34 1.51 -1.08
CA LEU A 48 -9.44 1.06 -2.14
C LEU A 48 -10.00 1.32 -3.56
N TYR A 49 -11.27 1.69 -3.70
CA TYR A 49 -11.90 1.90 -4.99
C TYR A 49 -11.21 2.96 -5.85
N LYS A 50 -10.66 4.00 -5.22
CA LYS A 50 -9.93 5.07 -5.89
C LYS A 50 -8.64 4.62 -6.60
N TYR A 51 -8.10 3.44 -6.23
CA TYR A 51 -6.87 2.90 -6.81
C TYR A 51 -7.10 1.89 -7.94
N LEU A 52 -8.36 1.56 -8.26
CA LEU A 52 -8.68 0.50 -9.23
C LEU A 52 -8.31 0.85 -10.67
N SER A 53 -8.13 2.14 -10.98
CA SER A 53 -7.66 2.60 -12.30
C SER A 53 -6.13 2.46 -12.47
N VAL A 54 -5.38 2.22 -11.39
CA VAL A 54 -3.93 2.10 -11.43
C VAL A 54 -3.55 0.68 -11.80
N ASN A 55 -2.89 0.48 -12.94
CA ASN A 55 -2.35 -0.82 -13.32
C ASN A 55 -0.89 -0.95 -12.90
N PRO A 56 -0.47 -2.13 -12.39
CA PRO A 56 -1.25 -3.34 -12.13
C PRO A 56 -1.99 -3.36 -10.77
N ALA A 57 -1.80 -2.32 -9.95
CA ALA A 57 -2.28 -2.26 -8.56
C ALA A 57 -3.78 -2.60 -8.42
N GLY A 58 -4.63 -2.07 -9.30
CA GLY A 58 -6.08 -2.30 -9.24
C GLY A 58 -6.46 -3.79 -9.30
N GLY A 59 -5.88 -4.54 -10.24
CA GLY A 59 -6.09 -5.98 -10.35
C GLY A 59 -5.51 -6.76 -9.17
N GLN A 60 -4.31 -6.37 -8.71
CA GLN A 60 -3.68 -6.98 -7.54
C GLN A 60 -4.50 -6.78 -6.26
N ILE A 61 -5.10 -5.60 -6.06
CA ILE A 61 -6.01 -5.31 -4.94
C ILE A 61 -7.19 -6.29 -4.96
N VAL A 62 -7.84 -6.44 -6.11
CA VAL A 62 -8.98 -7.35 -6.27
C VAL A 62 -8.56 -8.78 -5.93
N ASN A 63 -7.48 -9.27 -6.55
CA ASN A 63 -6.97 -10.63 -6.34
C ASN A 63 -6.64 -10.91 -4.87
N ILE A 64 -5.92 -10.00 -4.19
CA ILE A 64 -5.53 -10.15 -2.80
C ILE A 64 -6.76 -10.27 -1.90
N LEU A 65 -7.73 -9.36 -2.02
CA LEU A 65 -8.91 -9.37 -1.16
C LEU A 65 -9.78 -10.60 -1.40
N GLN A 66 -9.94 -11.03 -2.66
CA GLN A 66 -10.65 -12.27 -2.98
C GLN A 66 -9.94 -13.51 -2.45
N THR A 67 -8.63 -13.60 -2.62
CA THR A 67 -7.85 -14.76 -2.17
C THR A 67 -7.86 -14.88 -0.64
N ILE A 68 -7.71 -13.77 0.09
CA ILE A 68 -7.80 -13.79 1.57
C ILE A 68 -9.21 -14.16 2.03
N LYS A 69 -10.25 -13.74 1.30
CA LYS A 69 -11.65 -14.09 1.60
C LYS A 69 -11.93 -15.57 1.38
N MET A 70 -11.34 -16.18 0.35
CA MET A 70 -11.51 -17.60 0.03
C MET A 70 -10.75 -18.51 1.00
N ASP A 71 -9.59 -18.06 1.48
CA ASP A 71 -8.76 -18.81 2.43
C ASP A 71 -8.52 -17.96 3.69
N SER A 72 -9.30 -18.26 4.74
CA SER A 72 -9.21 -17.57 6.02
C SER A 72 -7.86 -17.76 6.74
N ASN A 73 -7.12 -18.83 6.42
CA ASN A 73 -5.81 -19.13 6.99
C ASN A 73 -4.68 -18.36 6.30
N ARG A 74 -4.95 -17.78 5.12
CA ARG A 74 -3.96 -16.99 4.41
C ARG A 74 -3.54 -15.79 5.25
N THR A 75 -2.24 -15.50 5.22
CA THR A 75 -1.70 -14.30 5.87
C THR A 75 -2.40 -13.05 5.36
N LYS A 76 -2.67 -12.11 6.26
CA LYS A 76 -3.21 -10.79 5.94
C LYS A 76 -2.13 -9.71 5.90
N ASN A 77 -0.86 -10.12 6.10
CA ASN A 77 0.26 -9.21 5.92
C ASN A 77 0.38 -8.81 4.45
N LEU A 78 0.76 -7.56 4.22
CA LEU A 78 0.76 -6.92 2.91
C LEU A 78 2.05 -6.16 2.66
N VAL A 79 2.48 -6.13 1.41
CA VAL A 79 3.55 -5.25 0.92
C VAL A 79 2.96 -4.30 -0.10
N VAL A 80 3.14 -3.01 0.10
CA VAL A 80 2.78 -1.94 -0.83
C VAL A 80 4.08 -1.33 -1.36
N LEU A 81 4.34 -1.54 -2.63
CA LEU A 81 5.56 -1.13 -3.32
C LEU A 81 5.25 -0.01 -4.32
N GLY A 82 6.17 0.92 -4.48
CA GLY A 82 6.03 1.98 -5.48
C GLY A 82 7.23 2.92 -5.47
N LEU A 83 7.05 4.09 -6.08
CA LEU A 83 8.10 5.10 -6.14
C LEU A 83 8.15 5.93 -4.84
N HIS A 84 9.34 6.45 -4.54
CA HIS A 84 9.51 7.36 -3.40
C HIS A 84 8.62 8.61 -3.55
N GLY A 85 8.00 9.01 -2.45
CA GLY A 85 7.17 10.24 -2.43
C GLY A 85 5.72 10.07 -2.91
N PHE A 86 5.30 8.86 -3.33
CA PHE A 86 3.92 8.62 -3.82
C PHE A 86 2.85 8.49 -2.73
N GLY A 87 3.17 8.66 -1.45
CA GLY A 87 2.17 8.52 -0.39
C GLY A 87 1.76 7.07 -0.10
N LEU A 88 2.69 6.13 -0.27
CA LEU A 88 2.44 4.70 -0.07
C LEU A 88 1.91 4.37 1.33
N ALA A 89 2.25 5.19 2.32
CA ALA A 89 1.77 5.02 3.70
C ALA A 89 0.25 5.26 3.82
N ASN A 90 -0.32 6.22 3.07
CA ASN A 90 -1.77 6.44 3.05
C ASN A 90 -2.50 5.28 2.34
N ILE A 91 -1.90 4.72 1.30
CA ILE A 91 -2.41 3.48 0.69
C ILE A 91 -2.42 2.35 1.73
N GLY A 92 -1.35 2.21 2.52
CA GLY A 92 -1.29 1.29 3.66
C GLY A 92 -2.39 1.53 4.69
N GLU A 93 -2.71 2.79 5.00
CA GLU A 93 -3.82 3.15 5.90
C GLU A 93 -5.18 2.75 5.34
N ASP A 94 -5.40 2.90 4.03
CA ASP A 94 -6.65 2.50 3.40
C ASP A 94 -6.85 0.97 3.40
N PHE A 95 -5.76 0.22 3.24
CA PHE A 95 -5.79 -1.23 3.47
C PHE A 95 -6.10 -1.57 4.94
N ALA A 96 -5.49 -0.89 5.90
CA ALA A 96 -5.75 -1.11 7.32
C ALA A 96 -7.22 -0.82 7.67
N ARG A 97 -7.82 0.24 7.12
CA ARG A 97 -9.25 0.55 7.27
C ARG A 97 -10.12 -0.55 6.65
N THR A 98 -9.75 -0.99 5.44
CA THR A 98 -10.45 -2.08 4.76
C THR A 98 -10.40 -3.37 5.57
N TYR A 99 -9.26 -3.73 6.14
CA TYR A 99 -9.11 -4.91 6.99
C TYR A 99 -9.97 -4.84 8.24
N LEU A 100 -10.10 -3.65 8.82
CA LEU A 100 -11.01 -3.42 9.95
C LEU A 100 -12.46 -3.62 9.54
N ASP A 101 -12.92 -2.96 8.47
CA ASP A 101 -14.31 -3.04 8.02
C ASP A 101 -14.68 -4.48 7.56
N LEU A 102 -13.72 -5.25 7.04
CA LEU A 102 -13.88 -6.67 6.71
C LEU A 102 -13.84 -7.61 7.95
N GLY A 103 -13.57 -7.08 9.14
CA GLY A 103 -13.43 -7.88 10.36
C GLY A 103 -12.15 -8.74 10.41
N TRP A 104 -11.14 -8.42 9.58
CA TRP A 104 -9.86 -9.11 9.59
C TRP A 104 -8.91 -8.64 10.68
N CYS A 105 -9.16 -7.48 11.24
CA CYS A 105 -8.57 -7.00 12.48
C CYS A 105 -9.58 -7.17 13.63
N LYS A 106 -9.13 -7.72 14.78
CA LYS A 106 -9.98 -7.96 15.94
C LYS A 106 -10.34 -6.69 16.71
N ASN A 107 -9.55 -5.62 16.51
CA ASN A 107 -9.82 -4.30 17.07
C ASN A 107 -9.41 -3.19 16.09
N ALA A 108 -9.89 -1.97 16.34
CA ALA A 108 -9.65 -0.79 15.50
C ALA A 108 -8.25 -0.17 15.68
N ALA A 109 -7.39 -0.74 16.54
CA ALA A 109 -6.08 -0.19 16.81
C ALA A 109 -5.20 -0.27 15.55
N LYS A 110 -4.70 0.87 15.13
CA LYS A 110 -3.72 0.98 14.06
C LYS A 110 -2.58 1.90 14.48
N ALA A 111 -1.38 1.58 14.07
CA ALA A 111 -0.23 2.45 14.24
C ALA A 111 0.55 2.55 12.94
N LYS A 112 1.21 3.68 12.77
CA LYS A 112 2.13 3.95 11.68
C LYS A 112 3.48 4.30 12.27
N ILE A 113 4.54 3.64 11.82
CA ILE A 113 5.89 3.86 12.30
C ILE A 113 6.87 3.82 11.13
N SER A 114 7.83 4.73 11.12
CA SER A 114 8.89 4.71 10.10
C SER A 114 9.97 3.67 10.44
N ALA A 115 10.70 3.21 9.42
CA ALA A 115 11.88 2.35 9.62
C ALA A 115 12.88 2.95 10.62
N LYS A 116 13.11 4.27 10.56
CA LYS A 116 13.97 4.98 11.52
C LYS A 116 13.45 4.82 12.95
N GLY A 117 12.14 4.96 13.15
CA GLY A 117 11.49 4.79 14.46
C GLY A 117 11.69 3.37 15.01
N ILE A 118 11.50 2.36 14.16
CA ILE A 118 11.73 0.95 14.51
C ILE A 118 13.19 0.71 14.88
N ASN A 119 14.11 1.15 14.02
CA ASN A 119 15.54 0.92 14.20
C ASN A 119 16.09 1.55 15.50
N SER A 120 15.49 2.63 15.97
CA SER A 120 15.88 3.33 17.20
C SER A 120 15.15 2.85 18.45
N ALA A 121 14.06 2.09 18.31
CA ALA A 121 13.26 1.64 19.44
C ALA A 121 13.94 0.49 20.21
N SER A 122 13.87 0.53 21.54
CA SER A 122 14.24 -0.61 22.37
C SER A 122 13.20 -1.74 22.24
N LYS A 123 13.60 -2.97 22.57
CA LYS A 123 12.71 -4.13 22.57
C LYS A 123 11.47 -3.92 23.44
N ASP A 124 11.65 -3.34 24.62
CA ASP A 124 10.54 -3.08 25.54
C ASP A 124 9.54 -2.08 24.97
N LYS A 125 10.02 -1.03 24.29
CA LYS A 125 9.14 -0.07 23.59
C LYS A 125 8.34 -0.74 22.47
N LEU A 126 8.99 -1.58 21.64
CA LEU A 126 8.30 -2.32 20.59
C LEU A 126 7.29 -3.31 21.17
N THR A 127 7.66 -4.07 22.21
CA THR A 127 6.76 -4.98 22.90
C THR A 127 5.55 -4.24 23.48
N GLY A 128 5.76 -3.13 24.18
CA GLY A 128 4.69 -2.30 24.71
C GLY A 128 3.75 -1.75 23.64
N ALA A 129 4.30 -1.33 22.49
CA ALA A 129 3.51 -0.86 21.35
C ALA A 129 2.69 -2.00 20.72
N MET A 130 3.27 -3.18 20.51
CA MET A 130 2.55 -4.32 19.93
C MET A 130 1.45 -4.84 20.86
N ASN A 131 1.65 -4.80 22.18
CA ASN A 131 0.61 -5.14 23.14
C ASN A 131 -0.60 -4.18 23.06
N LYS A 132 -0.36 -2.87 22.83
CA LYS A 132 -1.43 -1.88 22.62
C LYS A 132 -2.15 -2.08 21.28
N LEU A 133 -1.45 -2.61 20.28
CA LEU A 133 -2.00 -2.90 18.95
C LEU A 133 -2.67 -4.26 18.83
N LYS A 134 -2.68 -5.08 19.88
CA LYS A 134 -3.12 -6.48 19.82
C LYS A 134 -4.40 -6.68 19.01
N GLY A 135 -4.32 -7.51 17.96
CA GLY A 135 -5.42 -7.76 17.03
C GLY A 135 -5.67 -6.65 16.01
N GLY A 136 -4.87 -5.59 16.00
CA GLY A 136 -4.98 -4.46 15.09
C GLY A 136 -4.02 -4.54 13.89
N CYS A 137 -3.59 -3.37 13.41
CA CYS A 137 -2.75 -3.24 12.22
C CYS A 137 -1.55 -2.31 12.44
N LEU A 138 -0.38 -2.72 12.00
CA LEU A 138 0.85 -1.95 11.99
C LEU A 138 1.26 -1.60 10.56
N ILE A 139 1.41 -0.31 10.27
CA ILE A 139 1.94 0.18 9.00
C ILE A 139 3.39 0.60 9.21
N ILE A 140 4.31 0.02 8.44
CA ILE A 140 5.74 0.33 8.49
C ILE A 140 6.12 1.14 7.26
N GLU A 141 6.47 2.41 7.46
CA GLU A 141 6.88 3.31 6.39
C GLU A 141 8.37 3.13 6.07
N ASN A 142 8.70 3.19 4.77
CA ASN A 142 10.06 2.98 4.26
C ASN A 142 10.67 1.66 4.75
N ALA A 143 9.87 0.61 4.76
CA ALA A 143 10.20 -0.67 5.37
C ALA A 143 11.49 -1.29 4.83
N GLY A 144 11.89 -0.99 3.60
CA GLY A 144 13.18 -1.40 3.02
C GLY A 144 14.41 -0.92 3.77
N LEU A 145 14.25 0.04 4.70
CA LEU A 145 15.34 0.57 5.55
C LEU A 145 15.32 -0.01 6.97
N VAL A 146 14.45 -0.96 7.27
CA VAL A 146 14.40 -1.64 8.57
C VAL A 146 15.58 -2.61 8.66
N ARG A 147 16.34 -2.56 9.77
CA ARG A 147 17.44 -3.48 10.01
C ARG A 147 16.94 -4.91 10.18
N PRO A 148 17.70 -5.93 9.73
CA PRO A 148 17.31 -7.34 9.80
C PRO A 148 16.94 -7.82 11.21
N ASP A 149 17.73 -7.42 12.23
CA ASP A 149 17.47 -7.74 13.63
C ASP A 149 16.12 -7.20 14.10
N LYS A 150 15.79 -5.96 13.72
CA LYS A 150 14.53 -5.28 14.06
C LYS A 150 13.35 -5.83 13.27
N PHE A 151 13.55 -6.19 12.01
CA PHE A 151 12.52 -6.82 11.22
C PHE A 151 12.09 -8.16 11.81
N LYS A 152 13.07 -9.02 12.14
CA LYS A 152 12.81 -10.29 12.85
C LYS A 152 12.07 -10.07 14.17
N GLU A 153 12.52 -9.12 15.00
CA GLU A 153 11.89 -8.80 16.28
C GLU A 153 10.41 -8.42 16.13
N ILE A 154 10.07 -7.55 15.15
CA ILE A 154 8.69 -7.15 14.91
C ILE A 154 7.82 -8.31 14.41
N ILE A 155 8.32 -9.13 13.48
CA ILE A 155 7.56 -10.29 13.01
C ILE A 155 7.24 -11.23 14.16
N GLU A 156 8.19 -11.49 15.05
CA GLU A 156 7.97 -12.33 16.24
C GLU A 156 6.96 -11.72 17.22
N LEU A 157 6.98 -10.40 17.41
CA LEU A 157 6.04 -9.71 18.29
C LEU A 157 4.61 -9.67 17.73
N CYS A 158 4.48 -9.61 16.40
CA CYS A 158 3.19 -9.54 15.70
C CYS A 158 2.57 -10.90 15.41
N ALA A 159 3.27 -11.99 15.71
CA ALA A 159 2.79 -13.35 15.46
C ALA A 159 1.41 -13.61 16.07
N PRO A 160 0.56 -14.48 15.45
CA PRO A 160 -0.81 -14.73 15.88
C PRO A 160 -0.92 -15.18 17.33
N GLU A 161 0.05 -15.95 17.82
CA GLU A 161 0.10 -16.47 19.19
C GLU A 161 0.52 -15.40 20.21
N LYS A 162 1.06 -14.25 19.78
CA LYS A 162 1.49 -13.15 20.68
C LYS A 162 0.49 -11.99 20.65
N SER A 163 0.56 -11.17 19.60
CA SER A 163 -0.27 -9.98 19.49
C SER A 163 -1.27 -10.01 18.34
N ASP A 164 -1.12 -10.95 17.40
CA ASP A 164 -2.00 -11.09 16.21
C ASP A 164 -2.15 -9.76 15.43
N VAL A 165 -1.07 -8.97 15.35
CA VAL A 165 -1.04 -7.70 14.62
C VAL A 165 -0.80 -7.98 13.13
N LYS A 166 -1.63 -7.41 12.26
CA LYS A 166 -1.44 -7.47 10.81
C LYS A 166 -0.43 -6.41 10.40
N ILE A 167 0.54 -6.78 9.57
CA ILE A 167 1.62 -5.90 9.17
C ILE A 167 1.43 -5.48 7.71
N ILE A 168 1.51 -4.18 7.46
CA ILE A 168 1.56 -3.59 6.13
C ILE A 168 2.91 -2.90 5.97
N LEU A 169 3.75 -3.45 5.10
CA LEU A 169 5.03 -2.84 4.72
C LEU A 169 4.80 -1.88 3.56
N THR A 170 5.28 -0.66 3.67
CA THR A 170 5.24 0.30 2.56
C THR A 170 6.64 0.82 2.27
N GLY A 171 6.99 0.96 1.00
CA GLY A 171 8.31 1.47 0.65
C GLY A 171 8.63 1.40 -0.84
N GLU A 172 9.80 1.93 -1.16
CA GLU A 172 10.35 1.90 -2.50
C GLU A 172 10.62 0.45 -2.95
N LYS A 173 10.28 0.16 -4.21
CA LYS A 173 10.31 -1.19 -4.79
C LYS A 173 11.66 -1.88 -4.59
N VAL A 174 12.76 -1.24 -4.99
CA VAL A 174 14.09 -1.85 -4.94
C VAL A 174 14.53 -2.10 -3.49
N ALA A 175 14.45 -1.07 -2.63
CA ALA A 175 14.90 -1.17 -1.25
C ALA A 175 14.10 -2.22 -0.46
N LEU A 176 12.76 -2.22 -0.63
CA LEU A 176 11.90 -3.15 0.10
C LEU A 176 12.02 -4.59 -0.43
N SER A 177 12.20 -4.78 -1.75
CA SER A 177 12.43 -6.10 -2.33
C SER A 177 13.75 -6.69 -1.86
N ASN A 178 14.83 -5.89 -1.82
CA ASN A 178 16.13 -6.34 -1.31
C ASN A 178 16.04 -6.72 0.17
N MET A 179 15.39 -5.89 0.99
CA MET A 179 15.20 -6.19 2.42
C MET A 179 14.44 -7.51 2.63
N LEU A 180 13.42 -7.79 1.83
CA LEU A 180 12.68 -9.05 1.90
C LEU A 180 13.52 -10.22 1.40
N ALA A 181 14.34 -10.07 0.35
CA ALA A 181 15.26 -11.09 -0.14
C ALA A 181 16.32 -11.45 0.90
N ASP A 182 16.89 -10.46 1.57
CA ASP A 182 17.88 -10.66 2.65
C ASP A 182 17.28 -11.32 3.91
N ASN A 183 15.95 -11.32 4.04
CA ASN A 183 15.22 -11.85 5.20
C ASN A 183 14.19 -12.90 4.81
N MET A 184 14.55 -13.91 4.00
CA MET A 184 13.62 -14.88 3.40
C MET A 184 12.73 -15.60 4.43
N SER A 185 13.24 -15.93 5.61
CA SER A 185 12.47 -16.62 6.66
C SER A 185 11.30 -15.76 7.18
N GLN A 186 11.44 -14.44 7.20
CA GLN A 186 10.39 -13.48 7.57
C GLN A 186 9.54 -13.10 6.35
N ALA A 187 10.14 -13.02 5.17
CA ALA A 187 9.48 -12.66 3.92
C ALA A 187 8.33 -13.60 3.53
N ARG A 188 8.41 -14.89 3.92
CA ARG A 188 7.34 -15.88 3.72
C ARG A 188 5.98 -15.49 4.33
N HIS A 189 5.97 -14.55 5.27
CA HIS A 189 4.74 -14.00 5.86
C HIS A 189 4.11 -12.89 5.03
N PHE A 190 4.72 -12.49 3.89
CA PHE A 190 4.32 -11.36 3.05
C PHE A 190 4.08 -11.76 1.60
N ASN A 191 3.12 -12.66 1.38
CA ASN A 191 2.77 -13.17 0.04
C ASN A 191 1.81 -12.24 -0.72
N ASN A 192 1.19 -11.26 -0.05
CA ASN A 192 0.31 -10.29 -0.68
C ASN A 192 1.13 -9.05 -1.04
N ARG A 193 1.21 -8.72 -2.34
CA ARG A 193 2.00 -7.58 -2.83
C ARG A 193 1.18 -6.74 -3.80
N VAL A 194 1.25 -5.43 -3.66
CA VAL A 194 0.63 -4.46 -4.55
C VAL A 194 1.69 -3.49 -5.04
N TYR A 195 1.74 -3.28 -6.37
CA TYR A 195 2.74 -2.45 -7.01
C TYR A 195 2.13 -1.18 -7.59
N PHE A 196 2.62 -0.04 -7.15
CA PHE A 196 2.27 1.30 -7.63
C PHE A 196 3.46 1.90 -8.41
N ASP A 197 3.91 1.20 -9.45
CA ASP A 197 5.14 1.56 -10.17
C ASP A 197 4.94 2.71 -11.17
N GLN A 198 3.74 2.81 -11.74
CA GLN A 198 3.44 3.79 -12.78
C GLN A 198 2.06 4.40 -12.55
N ILE A 199 2.03 5.52 -11.84
CA ILE A 199 0.80 6.29 -11.68
C ILE A 199 0.81 7.42 -12.71
N GLN A 200 -0.07 7.34 -13.69
CA GLN A 200 -0.24 8.35 -14.72
C GLN A 200 -1.12 9.51 -14.20
N GLU A 201 -1.07 10.67 -14.86
CA GLU A 201 -1.94 11.82 -14.55
C GLU A 201 -3.43 11.43 -14.52
N ALA A 202 -3.87 10.60 -15.46
CA ALA A 202 -5.25 10.12 -15.50
C ALA A 202 -5.62 9.34 -14.22
N ASN A 203 -4.72 8.48 -13.72
CA ASN A 203 -4.93 7.75 -12.46
C ASN A 203 -5.03 8.70 -11.27
N MET A 204 -4.20 9.76 -11.22
CA MET A 204 -4.27 10.78 -10.16
C MET A 204 -5.62 11.51 -10.16
N VAL A 205 -6.16 11.81 -11.35
CA VAL A 205 -7.51 12.40 -11.49
C VAL A 205 -8.57 11.44 -10.95
N ASP A 206 -8.48 10.15 -11.27
CA ASP A 206 -9.42 9.13 -10.79
C ASP A 206 -9.30 8.92 -9.27
N ILE A 207 -8.08 8.92 -8.73
CA ILE A 207 -7.82 8.85 -7.29
C ILE A 207 -8.47 10.03 -6.57
N ALA A 208 -8.29 11.27 -7.06
CA ALA A 208 -8.90 12.45 -6.48
C ALA A 208 -10.43 12.37 -6.49
N LYS A 209 -11.04 12.00 -7.62
CA LYS A 209 -12.50 11.84 -7.75
C LYS A 209 -13.04 10.72 -6.86
N GLY A 210 -12.33 9.59 -6.81
CA GLY A 210 -12.67 8.47 -5.94
C GLY A 210 -12.64 8.88 -4.47
N TYR A 211 -11.66 9.68 -4.07
CA TYR A 211 -11.54 10.22 -2.71
C TYR A 211 -12.68 11.21 -2.38
N MET A 212 -13.02 12.12 -3.30
CA MET A 212 -14.20 13.00 -3.13
C MET A 212 -15.47 12.17 -2.89
N SER A 213 -15.67 11.10 -3.69
CA SER A 213 -16.81 10.19 -3.53
C SER A 213 -16.77 9.42 -2.20
N GLU A 214 -15.59 8.98 -1.75
CA GLU A 214 -15.40 8.32 -0.44
C GLU A 214 -15.83 9.25 0.71
N LYS A 215 -15.55 10.55 0.59
CA LYS A 215 -15.95 11.58 1.54
C LYS A 215 -17.43 11.99 1.39
N GLY A 216 -18.15 11.45 0.42
CA GLY A 216 -19.56 11.76 0.16
C GLY A 216 -19.80 13.02 -0.66
N TYR A 217 -18.78 13.57 -1.31
CA TYR A 217 -18.87 14.75 -2.14
C TYR A 217 -19.02 14.41 -3.63
N LYS A 218 -19.85 15.16 -4.33
CA LYS A 218 -20.02 15.10 -5.78
C LYS A 218 -19.24 16.23 -6.44
N PRO A 219 -18.23 15.92 -7.28
CA PRO A 219 -17.50 16.96 -8.01
C PRO A 219 -18.37 17.64 -9.07
N GLU A 220 -18.15 18.91 -9.29
CA GLU A 220 -18.74 19.68 -10.38
C GLU A 220 -18.30 19.13 -11.75
N SER A 221 -19.11 19.33 -12.78
CA SER A 221 -18.75 18.98 -14.16
C SER A 221 -17.45 19.67 -14.59
N GLY A 222 -16.56 18.94 -15.23
CA GLY A 222 -15.24 19.46 -15.65
C GLY A 222 -14.17 19.52 -14.55
N MET A 223 -14.42 18.99 -13.35
CA MET A 223 -13.46 18.91 -12.25
C MET A 223 -12.13 18.25 -12.64
N SER A 224 -12.15 17.35 -13.64
CA SER A 224 -10.91 16.72 -14.15
C SER A 224 -9.88 17.75 -14.63
N GLY A 225 -10.30 18.80 -15.32
CA GLY A 225 -9.41 19.87 -15.77
C GLY A 225 -8.78 20.63 -14.60
N THR A 226 -9.59 20.95 -13.58
CA THR A 226 -9.09 21.60 -12.36
C THR A 226 -8.05 20.75 -11.63
N ILE A 227 -8.32 19.44 -11.48
CA ILE A 227 -7.36 18.50 -10.87
C ILE A 227 -6.07 18.42 -11.69
N LYS A 228 -6.15 18.38 -13.03
CA LYS A 228 -4.96 18.39 -13.90
C LYS A 228 -4.12 19.65 -13.73
N ASN A 229 -4.76 20.82 -13.68
CA ASN A 229 -4.07 22.09 -13.45
C ASN A 229 -3.38 22.11 -12.07
N LEU A 230 -4.05 21.56 -11.03
CA LEU A 230 -3.47 21.40 -9.71
C LEU A 230 -2.25 20.46 -9.77
N LEU A 231 -2.33 19.32 -10.45
CA LEU A 231 -1.22 18.38 -10.60
C LEU A 231 -0.02 19.00 -11.33
N MET A 232 -0.26 19.83 -12.36
CA MET A 232 0.80 20.58 -13.05
C MET A 232 1.52 21.59 -12.15
N SER A 233 0.84 22.12 -11.14
CA SER A 233 1.44 23.02 -10.14
C SER A 233 2.23 22.29 -9.05
N MET A 234 2.07 20.97 -8.95
CA MET A 234 2.79 20.13 -7.99
C MET A 234 4.11 19.66 -8.62
N GLU A 235 5.24 19.91 -7.94
CA GLU A 235 6.57 19.47 -8.40
C GLU A 235 6.71 17.96 -8.52
N THR A 236 5.87 17.20 -7.81
CA THR A 236 5.83 15.73 -7.85
C THR A 236 4.39 15.24 -7.74
N GLY A 237 4.01 14.23 -8.53
CA GLY A 237 2.71 13.55 -8.45
C GLY A 237 2.55 12.77 -7.13
N ASN A 238 2.49 13.48 -6.02
CA ASN A 238 2.38 12.90 -4.68
C ASN A 238 0.90 12.77 -4.28
N ILE A 239 0.44 11.53 -4.06
CA ILE A 239 -0.94 11.24 -3.66
C ILE A 239 -1.31 11.99 -2.38
N ASP A 240 -0.41 12.10 -1.39
CA ASP A 240 -0.70 12.77 -0.12
C ASP A 240 -1.02 14.26 -0.31
N ARG A 241 -0.25 14.93 -1.16
CA ARG A 241 -0.50 16.33 -1.50
C ARG A 241 -1.83 16.51 -2.24
N LEU A 242 -2.11 15.59 -3.18
CA LEU A 242 -3.37 15.61 -3.91
C LEU A 242 -4.57 15.41 -2.99
N LEU A 243 -4.52 14.39 -2.12
CA LEU A 243 -5.61 14.10 -1.17
C LEU A 243 -5.79 15.25 -0.18
N LYS A 244 -4.69 15.86 0.28
CA LYS A 244 -4.74 17.05 1.14
C LYS A 244 -5.41 18.24 0.43
N ALA A 245 -5.07 18.50 -0.84
CA ALA A 245 -5.72 19.56 -1.59
C ALA A 245 -7.23 19.32 -1.78
N VAL A 246 -7.64 18.06 -1.90
CA VAL A 246 -9.07 17.69 -1.89
C VAL A 246 -9.69 17.93 -0.53
N ASP A 247 -9.04 17.57 0.58
CA ASP A 247 -9.54 17.84 1.94
C ASP A 247 -9.67 19.36 2.20
N ASP A 248 -8.68 20.15 1.79
CA ASP A 248 -8.72 21.61 1.87
C ASP A 248 -9.88 22.20 1.03
N GLY A 249 -10.15 21.59 -0.15
CA GLY A 249 -11.28 21.93 -0.99
C GLY A 249 -12.63 21.59 -0.32
N ILE A 250 -12.72 20.44 0.31
CA ILE A 250 -13.90 20.02 1.07
C ILE A 250 -14.16 21.00 2.21
N ALA A 251 -13.13 21.41 2.95
CA ALA A 251 -13.26 22.40 4.02
C ALA A 251 -13.80 23.75 3.50
N ARG A 252 -13.32 24.19 2.31
CA ARG A 252 -13.87 25.40 1.65
C ARG A 252 -15.33 25.24 1.23
N ALA A 253 -15.69 24.08 0.70
CA ALA A 253 -17.07 23.78 0.32
C ALA A 253 -18.00 23.77 1.56
N GLU A 254 -17.57 23.20 2.68
CA GLU A 254 -18.31 23.19 3.94
C GLU A 254 -18.46 24.59 4.54
N ALA A 255 -17.43 25.42 4.45
CA ALA A 255 -17.50 26.83 4.89
C ALA A 255 -18.48 27.65 4.03
N ARG A 256 -18.60 27.33 2.73
CA ARG A 256 -19.53 27.99 1.81
C ARG A 256 -20.97 27.54 2.02
N ASP A 257 -21.21 26.25 2.16
CA ASP A 257 -22.54 25.66 2.36
C ASP A 257 -22.40 24.29 3.07
N PRO A 258 -22.59 24.25 4.41
CA PRO A 258 -22.43 23.02 5.19
C PRO A 258 -23.37 21.88 4.80
N LEU A 259 -24.50 22.20 4.14
CA LEU A 259 -25.51 21.21 3.75
C LEU A 259 -25.26 20.67 2.34
N SER A 260 -24.51 21.39 1.51
CA SER A 260 -24.18 20.95 0.15
C SER A 260 -23.05 19.93 0.17
N LYS A 261 -23.29 18.77 -0.41
CA LYS A 261 -22.27 17.76 -0.69
C LYS A 261 -21.74 17.91 -2.13
N LYS A 262 -21.72 19.13 -2.66
CA LYS A 262 -21.18 19.47 -3.98
C LYS A 262 -19.87 20.22 -3.86
N LEU A 263 -18.83 19.70 -4.49
CA LEU A 263 -17.50 20.31 -4.57
C LEU A 263 -17.39 21.08 -5.90
N LEU A 264 -17.19 22.38 -5.82
CA LEU A 264 -17.04 23.25 -6.99
C LEU A 264 -15.56 23.31 -7.42
N LYS A 265 -15.31 23.68 -8.68
CA LYS A 265 -13.95 23.91 -9.20
C LYS A 265 -13.19 24.97 -8.41
N ALA A 266 -13.90 26.02 -7.97
CA ALA A 266 -13.33 27.10 -7.14
C ALA A 266 -12.89 26.63 -5.74
N ASP A 267 -13.41 25.50 -5.27
CA ASP A 267 -13.02 24.95 -3.97
C ASP A 267 -11.66 24.21 -4.08
N ILE A 268 -11.23 23.78 -5.27
CA ILE A 268 -9.96 23.09 -5.53
C ILE A 268 -8.94 24.10 -6.08
N GLN A 269 -7.93 24.45 -5.29
CA GLN A 269 -6.87 25.41 -5.63
C GLN A 269 -5.50 24.80 -5.37
#